data_2a61ed2fbe58ba8213a3e04642158545
#
_entry.id   2a61ed2fbe58ba8213a3e04642158545
#
_cell.length_a   1.000
_cell.length_b   1.000
_cell.length_c   1.000
_cell.angle_alpha   90.00
_cell.angle_beta   90.00
_cell.angle_gamma   90.00
#
_symmetry.space_group_name_H-M   'P 1'
#
loop_
_entity.id
_entity.type
_entity.pdbx_description
1 polymer ?
#
loop_
_entity_poly.entity_id
_entity_poly.type
_entity_poly.pdbx_seq_one_letter_code
_entity_poly.pdbx_strand_id
1 'polypeptide(L)'
;MRKLAVLALSAALVMGTMTGCGSTNSDAKNSDNAGTNKSASSETGFDTSKDISVVSREDGSGTRGAFIELTGVEEKDADGNKVDNTTLDASITNSTEVMMTTVSGNDYAIGYASLGSLNDTVKAVKVGGVEATADNINAGTYTLARPFNIVTGDSVSEV
;
A
#
# COMPACT_ATOMS: atom_id res chain seq x y z
N MET A 1 43.27 -28.36 12.29
CA MET A 1 43.12 -29.56 13.15
C MET A 1 41.72 -29.53 13.75
N ARG A 2 40.91 -30.53 13.37
CA ARG A 2 39.83 -31.18 14.14
C ARG A 2 38.64 -30.31 14.55
N LYS A 3 37.33 -30.66 14.35
CA LYS A 3 36.71 -31.96 14.00
C LYS A 3 35.29 -31.67 13.49
N LEU A 4 34.88 -32.42 12.48
CA LEU A 4 33.49 -32.66 12.07
C LEU A 4 32.67 -33.25 13.25
N ALA A 5 31.42 -32.87 13.34
CA ALA A 5 30.35 -33.70 13.91
C ALA A 5 29.08 -33.55 13.09
N VAL A 6 28.82 -34.60 12.32
CA VAL A 6 27.58 -34.94 11.62
C VAL A 6 26.67 -35.60 12.65
N LEU A 7 25.41 -35.21 12.73
CA LEU A 7 24.36 -36.04 13.33
C LEU A 7 23.09 -35.93 12.48
N ALA A 8 22.80 -37.03 11.82
CA ALA A 8 21.58 -37.31 11.10
C ALA A 8 20.55 -38.00 12.01
N LEU A 9 19.35 -38.15 11.48
CA LEU A 9 18.23 -38.98 11.92
C LEU A 9 17.14 -38.18 12.68
N SER A 10 15.84 -38.31 12.37
CA SER A 10 15.06 -39.36 11.73
C SER A 10 13.67 -38.88 11.32
N ALA A 11 13.16 -39.50 10.27
CA ALA A 11 11.81 -39.39 9.75
C ALA A 11 10.77 -39.98 10.71
N ALA A 12 9.56 -39.37 10.73
CA ALA A 12 8.35 -40.06 11.15
C ALA A 12 7.19 -39.66 10.24
N LEU A 13 6.82 -40.61 9.39
CA LEU A 13 5.61 -40.67 8.60
C LEU A 13 4.44 -41.06 9.50
N VAL A 14 3.34 -40.30 9.50
CA VAL A 14 2.05 -40.79 9.99
C VAL A 14 1.02 -40.52 8.90
N MET A 15 0.65 -41.60 8.21
CA MET A 15 -0.56 -41.70 7.38
C MET A 15 -1.76 -41.93 8.29
N GLY A 16 -2.79 -41.10 8.13
CA GLY A 16 -4.10 -41.31 8.73
C GLY A 16 -5.18 -41.09 7.66
N THR A 17 -5.67 -42.17 7.09
CA THR A 17 -6.87 -42.25 6.23
C THR A 17 -8.11 -42.28 7.09
N MET A 18 -9.12 -41.46 6.82
CA MET A 18 -10.50 -41.72 7.19
C MET A 18 -11.45 -41.25 6.10
N THR A 19 -11.98 -42.19 5.39
CA THR A 19 -13.17 -42.16 4.53
C THR A 19 -14.44 -42.06 5.38
N GLY A 20 -15.40 -41.27 4.90
CA GLY A 20 -16.75 -41.22 5.49
C GLY A 20 -17.74 -40.55 4.55
N CYS A 21 -18.29 -41.29 3.60
CA CYS A 21 -19.53 -41.01 2.88
C CYS A 21 -20.76 -41.23 3.77
N GLY A 22 -21.77 -40.38 3.63
CA GLY A 22 -23.09 -40.58 4.23
C GLY A 22 -24.11 -39.56 3.74
N SER A 23 -24.75 -39.84 2.58
CA SER A 23 -26.01 -39.25 2.18
C SER A 23 -27.17 -39.77 3.01
N THR A 24 -28.14 -38.92 3.39
CA THR A 24 -29.58 -39.19 3.30
C THR A 24 -30.41 -37.93 3.46
N ASN A 25 -31.32 -37.74 2.52
CA ASN A 25 -32.47 -36.84 2.56
C ASN A 25 -33.43 -37.17 3.71
N SER A 26 -34.13 -36.17 4.23
CA SER A 26 -35.59 -36.19 4.38
C SER A 26 -36.15 -34.85 4.88
N ASP A 27 -37.23 -34.48 4.27
CA ASP A 27 -38.15 -33.38 4.35
C ASP A 27 -38.65 -32.92 5.74
N ALA A 28 -39.02 -31.67 5.75
CA ALA A 28 -40.29 -31.10 6.16
C ALA A 28 -40.33 -30.03 7.27
N LYS A 29 -40.85 -28.86 6.86
CA LYS A 29 -41.77 -27.93 7.53
C LYS A 29 -41.30 -26.94 8.58
N ASN A 30 -41.26 -25.70 8.10
CA ASN A 30 -42.05 -24.51 8.54
C ASN A 30 -42.02 -24.11 10.02
N SER A 31 -41.42 -22.99 10.32
CA SER A 31 -42.12 -21.95 11.10
C SER A 31 -41.35 -20.60 11.06
N ASP A 32 -42.07 -19.56 10.80
CA ASP A 32 -41.69 -18.18 10.79
C ASP A 32 -40.96 -17.74 12.07
N ASN A 33 -39.86 -16.98 11.92
CA ASN A 33 -39.64 -15.89 12.84
C ASN A 33 -38.81 -14.75 12.19
N ALA A 34 -39.30 -13.57 12.47
CA ALA A 34 -38.94 -12.27 11.96
C ALA A 34 -37.46 -11.93 12.04
N GLY A 35 -37.05 -11.26 10.99
CA GLY A 35 -36.12 -10.18 10.87
C GLY A 35 -35.04 -9.96 11.95
N THR A 36 -33.85 -10.20 11.53
CA THR A 36 -32.76 -9.25 11.85
C THR A 36 -31.82 -9.25 10.64
N ASN A 37 -31.93 -8.21 9.88
CA ASN A 37 -31.03 -7.91 8.78
C ASN A 37 -29.65 -7.63 9.40
N LYS A 38 -28.91 -8.68 9.72
CA LYS A 38 -27.50 -8.58 10.06
C LYS A 38 -26.78 -8.42 8.73
N SER A 39 -26.59 -7.17 8.34
CA SER A 39 -25.63 -6.78 7.33
C SER A 39 -24.34 -7.52 7.68
N ALA A 40 -24.05 -8.58 6.96
CA ALA A 40 -22.74 -9.20 6.99
C ALA A 40 -21.78 -8.20 6.34
N SER A 41 -21.23 -7.29 7.15
CA SER A 41 -19.95 -6.72 6.85
C SER A 41 -19.01 -7.93 6.79
N SER A 42 -18.54 -8.27 5.61
CA SER A 42 -17.38 -9.12 5.46
C SER A 42 -16.26 -8.39 6.21
N GLU A 43 -16.01 -8.81 7.44
CA GLU A 43 -14.79 -8.45 8.15
C GLU A 43 -13.67 -9.08 7.34
N THR A 44 -13.13 -8.31 6.39
CA THR A 44 -11.77 -8.53 5.93
C THR A 44 -10.95 -8.42 7.20
N GLY A 45 -10.23 -9.48 7.54
CA GLY A 45 -9.49 -9.58 8.80
C GLY A 45 -8.31 -8.59 8.91
N PHE A 46 -8.54 -7.32 8.52
CA PHE A 46 -7.58 -6.22 8.63
C PHE A 46 -7.49 -5.82 10.10
N ASP A 47 -6.32 -6.02 10.68
CA ASP A 47 -6.04 -5.69 12.07
C ASP A 47 -5.60 -4.23 12.19
N THR A 48 -6.51 -3.37 12.62
CA THR A 48 -6.26 -1.93 12.79
C THR A 48 -5.34 -1.59 13.95
N SER A 49 -4.90 -2.56 14.74
CA SER A 49 -3.91 -2.35 15.81
C SER A 49 -2.46 -2.48 15.33
N LYS A 50 -2.24 -2.91 14.10
CA LYS A 50 -0.91 -3.01 13.52
C LYS A 50 -0.39 -1.68 13.02
N ASP A 51 0.91 -1.50 13.15
CA ASP A 51 1.61 -0.33 12.65
C ASP A 51 1.59 -0.27 11.13
N ILE A 52 1.52 0.96 10.60
CA ILE A 52 1.59 1.21 9.16
C ILE A 52 3.07 1.23 8.75
N SER A 53 3.42 0.43 7.76
CA SER A 53 4.74 0.42 7.12
C SER A 53 4.81 1.54 6.09
N VAL A 54 5.62 2.56 6.34
CA VAL A 54 5.82 3.67 5.41
C VAL A 54 6.92 3.34 4.42
N VAL A 55 6.64 3.49 3.12
CA VAL A 55 7.64 3.39 2.04
C VAL A 55 7.83 4.77 1.42
N SER A 56 9.03 5.31 1.55
CA SER A 56 9.39 6.64 1.06
C SER A 56 10.42 6.55 -0.07
N ARG A 57 10.63 7.68 -0.74
CA ARG A 57 11.65 7.83 -1.77
C ARG A 57 12.93 8.43 -1.17
N GLU A 58 14.01 8.25 -1.89
CA GLU A 58 15.35 8.80 -1.58
C GLU A 58 15.37 10.33 -1.57
N ASP A 59 16.37 10.90 -0.93
CA ASP A 59 16.66 12.33 -0.99
C ASP A 59 16.95 12.75 -2.44
N GLY A 60 16.44 13.93 -2.84
CA GLY A 60 16.56 14.40 -4.21
C GLY A 60 15.47 13.89 -5.15
N SER A 61 14.60 12.96 -4.73
CA SER A 61 13.41 12.57 -5.50
C SER A 61 12.44 13.74 -5.62
N GLY A 62 12.14 14.17 -6.85
CA GLY A 62 11.14 15.19 -7.09
C GLY A 62 9.74 14.81 -6.61
N THR A 63 9.40 13.52 -6.64
CA THR A 63 8.13 13.00 -6.12
C THR A 63 8.08 13.10 -4.60
N ARG A 64 9.20 12.79 -3.90
CA ARG A 64 9.31 12.99 -2.45
C ARG A 64 9.14 14.46 -2.08
N GLY A 65 9.93 15.35 -2.70
CA GLY A 65 9.86 16.77 -2.40
C GLY A 65 8.44 17.33 -2.58
N ALA A 66 7.74 16.95 -3.67
CA ALA A 66 6.36 17.34 -3.87
C ALA A 66 5.43 16.80 -2.78
N PHE A 67 5.58 15.52 -2.42
CA PHE A 67 4.73 14.88 -1.43
C PHE A 67 4.88 15.53 -0.05
N ILE A 68 6.09 15.65 0.47
CA ILE A 68 6.33 16.20 1.82
C ILE A 68 5.91 17.67 1.94
N GLU A 69 6.12 18.45 0.88
CA GLU A 69 5.72 19.86 0.82
C GLU A 69 4.19 20.00 0.80
N LEU A 70 3.50 19.29 -0.11
CA LEU A 70 2.05 19.40 -0.30
C LEU A 70 1.23 18.78 0.83
N THR A 71 1.79 17.82 1.54
CA THR A 71 1.12 17.17 2.68
C THR A 71 1.43 17.84 4.02
N GLY A 72 2.40 18.77 4.06
CA GLY A 72 2.85 19.40 5.29
C GLY A 72 3.72 18.49 6.18
N VAL A 73 4.27 17.40 5.62
CA VAL A 73 5.30 16.60 6.31
C VAL A 73 6.61 17.39 6.41
N GLU A 74 6.91 18.21 5.40
CA GLU A 74 7.97 19.20 5.50
C GLU A 74 7.43 20.48 6.16
N GLU A 75 8.01 20.87 7.26
CA GLU A 75 7.67 22.08 7.99
C GLU A 75 8.86 23.04 8.06
N LYS A 76 8.62 24.26 8.49
CA LYS A 76 9.68 25.21 8.81
C LYS A 76 9.89 25.26 10.32
N ASP A 77 11.16 25.18 10.73
CA ASP A 77 11.55 25.43 12.12
C ASP A 77 11.45 26.91 12.50
N ALA A 78 11.80 27.23 13.74
CA ALA A 78 11.76 28.61 14.25
C ALA A 78 12.73 29.55 13.53
N ASP A 79 13.76 29.01 12.90
CA ASP A 79 14.78 29.76 12.14
C ASP A 79 14.43 29.86 10.64
N GLY A 80 13.33 29.22 10.22
CA GLY A 80 12.83 29.21 8.84
C GLY A 80 13.46 28.13 7.96
N ASN A 81 14.24 27.20 8.52
CA ASN A 81 14.80 26.08 7.77
C ASN A 81 13.73 25.01 7.54
N LYS A 82 13.81 24.32 6.41
CA LYS A 82 12.94 23.20 6.08
C LYS A 82 13.36 21.96 6.88
N VAL A 83 12.39 21.34 7.53
CA VAL A 83 12.56 20.12 8.31
C VAL A 83 11.62 19.07 7.75
N ASP A 84 12.17 17.95 7.28
CA ASP A 84 11.41 16.79 6.82
C ASP A 84 11.08 15.89 8.02
N ASN A 85 9.80 15.81 8.34
CA ASN A 85 9.27 15.00 9.45
C ASN A 85 8.85 13.58 8.99
N THR A 86 9.35 13.10 7.85
CA THR A 86 9.15 11.70 7.47
C THR A 86 9.69 10.79 8.58
N THR A 87 8.89 9.79 8.97
CA THR A 87 9.32 8.84 10.02
C THR A 87 10.68 8.21 9.71
N LEU A 88 11.52 8.07 10.71
CA LEU A 88 12.84 7.43 10.59
C LEU A 88 12.74 5.93 10.30
N ASP A 89 11.59 5.31 10.58
CA ASP A 89 11.32 3.89 10.30
C ASP A 89 10.85 3.65 8.84
N ALA A 90 10.76 4.70 8.02
CA ALA A 90 10.37 4.56 6.63
C ALA A 90 11.39 3.75 5.83
N SER A 91 10.93 2.77 5.08
CA SER A 91 11.73 2.07 4.08
C SER A 91 12.01 3.00 2.91
N ILE A 92 13.28 3.29 2.65
CA ILE A 92 13.69 4.20 1.57
C ILE A 92 14.01 3.41 0.31
N THR A 93 13.46 3.84 -0.83
CA THR A 93 13.76 3.28 -2.15
C THR A 93 14.01 4.36 -3.19
N ASN A 94 14.86 4.06 -4.16
CA ASN A 94 15.15 4.94 -5.32
C ASN A 94 14.35 4.55 -6.57
N SER A 95 13.39 3.65 -6.46
CA SER A 95 12.57 3.16 -7.56
C SER A 95 11.08 3.22 -7.22
N THR A 96 10.28 3.82 -8.10
CA THR A 96 8.82 3.81 -7.99
C THR A 96 8.25 2.40 -8.10
N GLU A 97 8.85 1.56 -8.96
CA GLU A 97 8.43 0.16 -9.14
C GLU A 97 8.68 -0.67 -7.88
N VAL A 98 9.85 -0.52 -7.25
CA VAL A 98 10.17 -1.18 -5.97
C VAL A 98 9.21 -0.70 -4.89
N MET A 99 8.89 0.59 -4.83
CA MET A 99 7.90 1.12 -3.88
C MET A 99 6.54 0.45 -4.09
N MET A 100 6.02 0.41 -5.32
CA MET A 100 4.73 -0.23 -5.60
C MET A 100 4.73 -1.73 -5.28
N THR A 101 5.80 -2.45 -5.61
CA THR A 101 5.94 -3.87 -5.28
C THR A 101 5.95 -4.08 -3.77
N THR A 102 6.63 -3.23 -3.02
CA THR A 102 6.67 -3.31 -1.55
C THR A 102 5.29 -3.06 -0.94
N VAL A 103 4.57 -2.06 -1.44
CA VAL A 103 3.21 -1.74 -0.99
C VAL A 103 2.23 -2.86 -1.36
N SER A 104 2.30 -3.40 -2.58
CA SER A 104 1.41 -4.50 -3.01
C SER A 104 1.63 -5.80 -2.25
N GLY A 105 2.81 -6.01 -1.70
CA GLY A 105 3.17 -7.19 -0.90
C GLY A 105 2.86 -7.09 0.59
N ASN A 106 2.34 -5.96 1.08
CA ASN A 106 2.07 -5.74 2.49
C ASN A 106 0.79 -4.91 2.69
N ASP A 107 -0.26 -5.52 3.22
CA ASP A 107 -1.56 -4.90 3.47
C ASP A 107 -1.49 -3.69 4.43
N TYR A 108 -0.42 -3.57 5.20
CA TYR A 108 -0.18 -2.47 6.14
C TYR A 108 0.80 -1.42 5.59
N ALA A 109 1.21 -1.53 4.32
CA ALA A 109 2.13 -0.56 3.73
C ALA A 109 1.41 0.59 3.04
N ILE A 110 2.01 1.77 3.13
CA ILE A 110 1.61 2.97 2.39
C ILE A 110 2.84 3.59 1.73
N GLY A 111 2.65 4.12 0.54
CA GLY A 111 3.67 4.84 -0.21
C GLY A 111 3.06 5.91 -1.10
N TYR A 112 3.88 6.58 -1.89
CA TYR A 112 3.43 7.61 -2.82
C TYR A 112 4.16 7.49 -4.16
N ALA A 113 3.46 7.79 -5.25
CA ALA A 113 3.97 7.75 -6.60
C ALA A 113 3.37 8.86 -7.46
N SER A 114 3.98 9.12 -8.61
CA SER A 114 3.34 9.95 -9.64
C SER A 114 2.13 9.24 -10.22
N LEU A 115 1.05 9.97 -10.52
CA LEU A 115 -0.19 9.42 -11.07
C LEU A 115 0.05 8.56 -12.32
N GLY A 116 0.92 9.00 -13.23
CA GLY A 116 1.25 8.26 -14.45
C GLY A 116 2.02 6.95 -14.24
N SER A 117 2.50 6.70 -13.02
CA SER A 117 3.21 5.44 -12.67
C SER A 117 2.30 4.43 -11.97
N LEU A 118 1.08 4.83 -11.58
CA LEU A 118 0.14 3.92 -10.91
C LEU A 118 -0.34 2.81 -11.84
N ASN A 119 -0.53 1.63 -11.27
CA ASN A 119 -1.09 0.46 -11.95
C ASN A 119 -2.02 -0.30 -10.98
N ASP A 120 -2.66 -1.36 -11.48
CA ASP A 120 -3.67 -2.13 -10.75
C ASP A 120 -3.12 -3.01 -9.62
N THR A 121 -1.81 -3.00 -9.38
CA THR A 121 -1.19 -3.79 -8.29
C THR A 121 -1.34 -3.13 -6.92
N VAL A 122 -1.64 -1.82 -6.89
CA VAL A 122 -1.84 -1.04 -5.68
C VAL A 122 -3.14 -0.26 -5.74
N LYS A 123 -3.73 0.02 -4.59
CA LYS A 123 -4.93 0.84 -4.47
C LYS A 123 -4.56 2.30 -4.25
N ALA A 124 -4.95 3.19 -5.17
CA ALA A 124 -4.88 4.62 -4.94
C ALA A 124 -5.91 5.04 -3.87
N VAL A 125 -5.46 5.77 -2.86
CA VAL A 125 -6.33 6.34 -1.83
C VAL A 125 -6.82 7.73 -2.22
N LYS A 126 -8.02 8.09 -1.77
CA LYS A 126 -8.56 9.44 -1.94
C LYS A 126 -7.90 10.40 -0.95
N VAL A 127 -7.60 11.60 -1.39
CA VAL A 127 -7.11 12.69 -0.55
C VAL A 127 -8.21 13.72 -0.36
N GLY A 128 -8.60 13.98 0.87
CA GLY A 128 -9.74 14.83 1.16
C GLY A 128 -11.07 14.34 0.55
N GLY A 129 -11.19 13.02 0.32
CA GLY A 129 -12.35 12.42 -0.33
C GLY A 129 -12.33 12.46 -1.87
N VAL A 130 -11.31 13.09 -2.47
CA VAL A 130 -11.15 13.27 -3.92
C VAL A 130 -10.19 12.22 -4.50
N GLU A 131 -10.55 11.64 -5.63
CA GLU A 131 -9.70 10.68 -6.35
C GLU A 131 -8.59 11.38 -7.14
N ALA A 132 -7.42 10.73 -7.24
CA ALA A 132 -6.31 11.18 -8.08
C ALA A 132 -6.62 10.87 -9.55
N THR A 133 -7.30 11.77 -10.23
CA THR A 133 -7.59 11.69 -11.67
C THR A 133 -7.13 12.96 -12.39
N ALA A 134 -6.85 12.84 -13.70
CA ALA A 134 -6.49 14.01 -14.51
C ALA A 134 -7.58 15.10 -14.44
N ASP A 135 -8.85 14.70 -14.46
CA ASP A 135 -9.97 15.63 -14.40
C ASP A 135 -10.02 16.39 -13.07
N ASN A 136 -9.83 15.71 -11.95
CA ASN A 136 -9.82 16.32 -10.62
C ASN A 136 -8.60 17.22 -10.42
N ILE A 137 -7.46 16.86 -11.01
CA ILE A 137 -6.25 17.70 -11.01
C ILE A 137 -6.48 18.97 -11.83
N ASN A 138 -7.01 18.84 -13.05
CA ASN A 138 -7.29 19.98 -13.93
C ASN A 138 -8.38 20.90 -13.35
N ALA A 139 -9.36 20.32 -12.64
CA ALA A 139 -10.39 21.08 -11.94
C ALA A 139 -9.88 21.76 -10.64
N GLY A 140 -8.65 21.46 -10.20
CA GLY A 140 -8.07 21.98 -8.96
C GLY A 140 -8.70 21.41 -7.69
N THR A 141 -9.48 20.32 -7.79
CA THR A 141 -10.13 19.68 -6.63
C THR A 141 -9.22 18.67 -5.92
N TYR A 142 -8.24 18.10 -6.63
CA TYR A 142 -7.23 17.24 -6.05
C TYR A 142 -6.01 18.06 -5.64
N THR A 143 -5.71 18.11 -4.35
CA THR A 143 -4.76 19.05 -3.77
C THR A 143 -3.29 18.65 -3.89
N LEU A 144 -2.99 17.35 -4.05
CA LEU A 144 -1.60 16.88 -4.20
C LEU A 144 -1.18 16.94 -5.67
N ALA A 145 -1.16 18.14 -6.22
CA ALA A 145 -0.76 18.38 -7.61
C ALA A 145 0.14 19.61 -7.70
N ARG A 146 1.09 19.58 -8.65
CA ARG A 146 1.92 20.72 -8.98
C ARG A 146 2.21 20.75 -10.49
N PRO A 147 2.49 21.92 -11.07
CA PRO A 147 2.81 22.03 -12.49
C PRO A 147 4.15 21.38 -12.82
N PHE A 148 4.24 20.79 -14.01
CA PHE A 148 5.52 20.42 -14.62
C PHE A 148 6.11 21.62 -15.33
N ASN A 149 7.41 21.83 -15.15
CA ASN A 149 8.17 22.83 -15.88
C ASN A 149 9.09 22.13 -16.86
N ILE A 150 9.01 22.48 -18.14
CA ILE A 150 9.93 22.02 -19.18
C ILE A 150 10.94 23.11 -19.39
N VAL A 151 12.22 22.79 -19.25
CA VAL A 151 13.33 23.72 -19.50
C VAL A 151 13.97 23.32 -20.80
N THR A 152 14.08 24.24 -21.75
CA THR A 152 14.77 24.05 -23.03
C THR A 152 15.97 24.99 -23.09
N GLY A 153 16.98 24.62 -23.88
CA GLY A 153 18.09 25.53 -24.22
C GLY A 153 17.65 26.57 -25.24
N ASP A 154 18.42 27.67 -25.36
CA ASP A 154 18.13 28.81 -26.24
C ASP A 154 18.10 28.46 -27.75
N SER A 155 18.54 27.25 -28.12
CA SER A 155 18.68 26.82 -29.52
C SER A 155 17.62 25.80 -29.98
N VAL A 156 16.46 25.72 -29.29
CA VAL A 156 15.36 24.87 -29.77
C VAL A 156 14.67 25.56 -30.93
N SER A 157 14.85 25.00 -32.13
CA SER A 157 14.09 25.43 -33.32
C SER A 157 12.63 25.05 -33.15
N GLU A 158 11.73 25.96 -33.50
CA GLU A 158 10.30 25.66 -33.62
C GLU A 158 10.08 24.46 -34.58
N VAL A 159 9.32 23.47 -34.15
CA VAL A 159 8.93 22.30 -34.94
C VAL A 159 7.59 22.58 -35.59
#